data_02323da0994a7318901450ca6429d925
#
_entry.id   02323da0994a7318901450ca6429d925
#
_cell.length_a   1.000
_cell.length_b   1.000
_cell.length_c   1.000
_cell.angle_alpha   90.00
_cell.angle_beta   90.00
_cell.angle_gamma   90.00
#
_symmetry.space_group_name_H-M   'P 1'
#
loop_
_entity.id
_entity.type
_entity.pdbx_description
1 polymer ?
#
loop_
_entity_poly.entity_id
_entity_poly.type
_entity_poly.pdbx_seq_one_letter_code
_entity_poly.pdbx_strand_id
1 'polypeptide(L)'
;MKLDNSLTIQAGVVSKLGLDLPDLVASGKTKVKQTNRAFRIWIEGTKLVKAGFDSSVAYTIDYDVEGGTIFLIIDPKGERKVTASRPIIDLHDQKVGEVFDAGDQIEVQYFDNGVIRFRRAI
;
A
#
# COMPACT_ATOMS: atom_id res chain seq x y z
N MET A 1 4.46 -8.71 23.55
CA MET A 1 3.25 -9.21 22.93
C MET A 1 3.58 -9.83 21.59
N LYS A 2 2.91 -10.86 21.27
CA LYS A 2 3.14 -11.54 20.00
C LYS A 2 2.07 -11.16 19.00
N LEU A 3 2.49 -10.61 17.88
CA LEU A 3 1.63 -10.42 16.72
C LEU A 3 1.75 -11.69 15.89
N ASP A 4 0.72 -12.46 15.87
CA ASP A 4 0.75 -13.76 15.23
C ASP A 4 0.18 -13.70 13.82
N ASN A 5 -0.66 -14.65 13.53
CA ASN A 5 -1.30 -14.81 12.23
C ASN A 5 -2.22 -13.66 11.83
N SER A 6 -2.51 -12.72 12.71
CA SER A 6 -3.31 -11.56 12.36
C SER A 6 -2.45 -10.36 11.99
N LEU A 7 -1.15 -10.54 11.82
CA LEU A 7 -0.24 -9.47 11.46
C LEU A 7 -0.72 -8.68 10.25
N THR A 8 -1.19 -9.35 9.22
CA THR A 8 -1.66 -8.71 7.99
C THR A 8 -2.80 -7.74 8.27
N ILE A 9 -3.77 -8.18 9.04
CA ILE A 9 -4.94 -7.35 9.39
C ILE A 9 -4.53 -6.16 10.23
N GLN A 10 -3.46 -6.31 10.99
CA GLN A 10 -3.03 -5.31 11.94
C GLN A 10 -1.88 -4.45 11.46
N ALA A 11 -1.58 -4.42 10.16
CA ALA A 11 -0.49 -3.62 9.66
C ALA A 11 -0.60 -2.15 10.08
N GLY A 12 -1.78 -1.56 10.02
CA GLY A 12 -2.01 -0.19 10.48
C GLY A 12 -1.80 -0.05 11.98
N VAL A 13 -2.23 -1.04 12.74
CA VAL A 13 -2.03 -1.07 14.19
C VAL A 13 -0.56 -1.21 14.52
N VAL A 14 0.14 -2.09 13.82
CA VAL A 14 1.58 -2.28 13.98
C VAL A 14 2.31 -0.95 13.79
N SER A 15 1.97 -0.22 12.73
CA SER A 15 2.57 1.09 12.47
C SER A 15 2.28 2.08 13.59
N LYS A 16 1.05 2.15 14.07
CA LYS A 16 0.64 3.07 15.13
C LYS A 16 1.32 2.75 16.47
N LEU A 17 1.59 1.49 16.71
CA LEU A 17 2.27 1.05 17.93
C LEU A 17 3.79 1.15 17.83
N GLY A 18 4.32 1.52 16.66
CA GLY A 18 5.76 1.61 16.46
C GLY A 18 6.46 0.27 16.39
N LEU A 19 5.74 -0.80 16.10
CA LEU A 19 6.33 -2.12 15.97
C LEU A 19 6.96 -2.27 14.59
N ASP A 20 8.01 -3.11 14.52
CA ASP A 20 8.73 -3.34 13.28
C ASP A 20 7.85 -4.08 12.27
N LEU A 21 7.96 -3.65 11.01
CA LEU A 21 7.41 -4.39 9.89
C LEU A 21 8.38 -5.49 9.47
N PRO A 22 7.89 -6.51 8.74
CA PRO A 22 8.77 -7.53 8.17
C PRO A 22 9.79 -6.94 7.20
N ASP A 23 10.66 -7.80 6.70
CA ASP A 23 11.77 -7.37 5.85
C ASP A 23 11.31 -6.65 4.60
N LEU A 24 11.95 -5.55 4.32
CA LEU A 24 11.76 -4.79 3.09
C LEU A 24 12.41 -5.55 1.94
N VAL A 25 11.64 -5.88 0.91
CA VAL A 25 12.14 -6.62 -0.25
C VAL A 25 12.36 -5.73 -1.47
N ALA A 26 11.75 -4.57 -1.49
CA ALA A 26 11.95 -3.59 -2.56
C ALA A 26 11.47 -2.23 -2.11
N SER A 27 11.93 -1.20 -2.79
CA SER A 27 11.42 0.15 -2.59
C SER A 27 11.35 0.86 -3.94
N GLY A 28 10.55 1.91 -4.00
CA GLY A 28 10.40 2.69 -5.20
C GLY A 28 9.82 4.05 -4.88
N LYS A 29 9.59 4.83 -5.91
CA LYS A 29 8.98 6.15 -5.78
C LYS A 29 7.87 6.31 -6.81
N THR A 30 6.86 7.05 -6.45
CA THR A 30 5.78 7.43 -7.34
C THR A 30 5.30 8.82 -6.95
N LYS A 31 4.30 9.31 -7.64
CA LYS A 31 3.78 10.66 -7.42
C LYS A 31 2.27 10.61 -7.36
N VAL A 32 1.70 11.39 -6.47
CA VAL A 32 0.24 11.53 -6.38
C VAL A 32 -0.22 12.44 -7.51
N LYS A 33 -1.17 11.97 -8.30
CA LYS A 33 -1.79 12.75 -9.36
C LYS A 33 -3.21 13.09 -8.96
N GLN A 34 -3.65 14.29 -9.29
CA GLN A 34 -5.04 14.69 -9.11
C GLN A 34 -5.77 14.55 -10.44
N THR A 35 -6.93 13.93 -10.39
CA THR A 35 -7.85 13.84 -11.51
C THR A 35 -9.06 14.75 -11.24
N ASN A 36 -10.04 14.78 -12.15
CA ASN A 36 -11.22 15.60 -11.97
C ASN A 36 -12.04 15.25 -10.72
N ARG A 37 -11.94 14.03 -10.24
CA ARG A 37 -12.80 13.52 -9.16
C ARG A 37 -12.06 12.94 -7.98
N ALA A 38 -10.76 12.66 -8.12
CA ALA A 38 -10.06 11.90 -7.10
C ALA A 38 -8.56 12.12 -7.20
N PHE A 39 -7.84 11.41 -6.35
CA PHE A 39 -6.38 11.39 -6.35
C PHE A 39 -5.95 9.98 -6.74
N ARG A 40 -4.82 9.87 -7.43
CA ARG A 40 -4.37 8.60 -7.99
C ARG A 40 -2.92 8.32 -7.61
N ILE A 41 -2.67 7.07 -7.21
CA ILE A 41 -1.33 6.51 -7.07
C ILE A 41 -1.29 5.25 -7.94
N TRP A 42 -0.30 5.19 -8.84
CA TRP A 42 -0.14 4.07 -9.76
C TRP A 42 1.19 3.39 -9.49
N ILE A 43 1.15 2.06 -9.28
CA ILE A 43 2.37 1.25 -9.17
C ILE A 43 2.19 -0.02 -9.99
N GLU A 44 3.30 -0.50 -10.56
CA GLU A 44 3.29 -1.71 -11.37
C GLU A 44 4.67 -2.38 -11.37
N GLY A 45 4.69 -3.62 -11.84
CA GLY A 45 5.93 -4.31 -12.14
C GLY A 45 6.32 -5.38 -11.13
N THR A 46 7.57 -5.83 -11.25
CA THR A 46 8.08 -6.98 -10.49
C THR A 46 8.17 -6.75 -8.99
N LYS A 47 8.27 -5.50 -8.55
CA LYS A 47 8.30 -5.19 -7.12
C LYS A 47 7.00 -5.62 -6.42
N LEU A 48 5.86 -5.49 -7.11
CA LEU A 48 4.58 -5.98 -6.58
C LEU A 48 4.63 -7.47 -6.32
N VAL A 49 5.15 -8.22 -7.29
CA VAL A 49 5.25 -9.68 -7.18
C VAL A 49 6.14 -10.08 -6.02
N LYS A 50 7.25 -9.38 -5.81
CA LYS A 50 8.15 -9.66 -4.69
C LYS A 50 7.45 -9.55 -3.34
N ALA A 51 6.49 -8.65 -3.22
CA ALA A 51 5.72 -8.48 -1.99
C ALA A 51 4.50 -9.40 -1.94
N GLY A 52 4.32 -10.26 -2.94
CA GLY A 52 3.19 -11.18 -3.00
C GLY A 52 1.96 -10.65 -3.73
N PHE A 53 2.03 -9.43 -4.27
CA PHE A 53 0.91 -8.82 -5.00
C PHE A 53 0.97 -9.20 -6.48
N ASP A 54 0.80 -10.47 -6.74
CA ASP A 54 0.75 -10.98 -8.11
C ASP A 54 -0.62 -10.75 -8.73
N SER A 55 -0.73 -10.99 -10.03
CA SER A 55 -1.97 -10.77 -10.78
C SER A 55 -3.15 -11.45 -10.11
N SER A 56 -4.26 -10.72 -10.00
CA SER A 56 -5.53 -11.18 -9.43
C SER A 56 -5.52 -11.41 -7.91
N VAL A 57 -4.42 -11.12 -7.22
CA VAL A 57 -4.38 -11.24 -5.76
C VAL A 57 -5.28 -10.15 -5.15
N ALA A 58 -6.14 -10.57 -4.21
CA ALA A 58 -7.03 -9.65 -3.51
C ALA A 58 -6.31 -8.96 -2.35
N TYR A 59 -6.67 -7.72 -2.11
CA TYR A 59 -6.06 -6.93 -1.03
C TYR A 59 -7.05 -5.91 -0.47
N THR A 60 -6.73 -5.38 0.71
CA THR A 60 -7.45 -4.28 1.34
C THR A 60 -6.52 -3.09 1.48
N ILE A 61 -7.11 -1.91 1.70
CA ILE A 61 -6.38 -0.66 1.86
C ILE A 61 -6.68 -0.09 3.23
N ASP A 62 -5.64 0.29 3.97
CA ASP A 62 -5.75 1.01 5.23
C ASP A 62 -5.20 2.42 5.03
N TYR A 63 -6.09 3.42 5.13
CA TYR A 63 -5.73 4.83 5.05
C TYR A 63 -5.47 5.35 6.45
N ASP A 64 -4.21 5.53 6.81
CA ASP A 64 -3.84 6.09 8.11
C ASP A 64 -3.57 7.59 7.96
N VAL A 65 -4.61 8.38 8.09
CA VAL A 65 -4.54 9.83 7.89
C VAL A 65 -3.61 10.47 8.93
N GLU A 66 -3.73 10.07 10.18
CA GLU A 66 -2.91 10.63 11.25
C GLU A 66 -1.44 10.30 11.08
N GLY A 67 -1.14 9.07 10.67
CA GLY A 67 0.23 8.62 10.46
C GLY A 67 0.82 9.05 9.13
N GLY A 68 0.01 9.60 8.23
CA GLY A 68 0.48 10.01 6.91
C GLY A 68 0.91 8.86 6.03
N THR A 69 0.25 7.71 6.17
CA THR A 69 0.60 6.49 5.43
C THR A 69 -0.63 5.81 4.85
N ILE A 70 -0.41 5.05 3.78
CA ILE A 70 -1.42 4.15 3.23
C ILE A 70 -0.79 2.77 3.18
N PHE A 71 -1.50 1.76 3.66
CA PHE A 71 -1.07 0.37 3.61
C PHE A 71 -1.95 -0.42 2.65
N LEU A 72 -1.32 -1.25 1.83
CA LEU A 72 -2.01 -2.29 1.07
C LEU A 72 -1.67 -3.61 1.72
N ILE A 73 -2.68 -4.42 1.99
CA ILE A 73 -2.52 -5.65 2.75
C ILE A 73 -3.21 -6.78 1.98
N ILE A 74 -2.47 -7.83 1.65
CA ILE A 74 -3.05 -8.99 0.98
C ILE A 74 -4.12 -9.58 1.89
N ASP A 75 -5.31 -9.78 1.32
CA ASP A 75 -6.45 -10.29 2.05
C ASP A 75 -7.34 -11.05 1.07
N PRO A 76 -7.52 -12.37 1.24
CA PRO A 76 -8.37 -13.15 0.33
C PRO A 76 -9.80 -12.64 0.24
N LYS A 77 -10.26 -11.91 1.24
CA LYS A 77 -11.59 -11.31 1.27
C LYS A 77 -11.61 -9.85 0.84
N GLY A 78 -10.47 -9.33 0.38
CA GLY A 78 -10.35 -7.95 -0.04
C GLY A 78 -11.22 -7.66 -1.27
N GLU A 79 -11.74 -6.46 -1.33
CA GLU A 79 -12.61 -6.04 -2.44
C GLU A 79 -11.82 -5.64 -3.67
N ARG A 80 -10.55 -5.29 -3.51
CA ARG A 80 -9.69 -4.87 -4.60
C ARG A 80 -8.78 -6.00 -5.02
N LYS A 81 -8.43 -6.01 -6.31
CA LYS A 81 -7.54 -7.03 -6.88
C LYS A 81 -6.48 -6.40 -7.76
N VAL A 82 -5.29 -6.97 -7.72
CA VAL A 82 -4.23 -6.63 -8.67
C VAL A 82 -4.71 -7.00 -10.07
N THR A 83 -4.40 -6.15 -11.05
CA THR A 83 -4.83 -6.37 -12.44
C THR A 83 -4.38 -7.73 -12.97
N ALA A 84 -5.28 -8.43 -13.66
CA ALA A 84 -5.04 -9.81 -14.09
C ALA A 84 -4.04 -9.94 -15.23
N SER A 85 -4.01 -8.98 -16.16
CA SER A 85 -3.14 -9.06 -17.34
C SER A 85 -1.66 -8.86 -17.02
N ARG A 86 -1.37 -8.01 -16.04
CA ARG A 86 -0.04 -7.80 -15.48
C ARG A 86 -0.19 -7.13 -14.12
N PRO A 87 0.79 -7.28 -13.21
CA PRO A 87 0.64 -6.69 -11.88
C PRO A 87 0.59 -5.17 -11.93
N ILE A 88 -0.58 -4.61 -11.69
CA ILE A 88 -0.82 -3.18 -11.59
C ILE A 88 -1.74 -2.91 -10.41
N ILE A 89 -1.41 -1.91 -9.62
CA ILE A 89 -2.29 -1.38 -8.60
C ILE A 89 -2.51 0.10 -8.90
N ASP A 90 -3.77 0.47 -9.06
CA ASP A 90 -4.19 1.84 -9.34
C ASP A 90 -5.10 2.28 -8.19
N LEU A 91 -4.55 3.05 -7.26
CA LEU A 91 -5.35 3.64 -6.18
C LEU A 91 -5.94 4.94 -6.68
N HIS A 92 -7.20 4.91 -7.08
CA HIS A 92 -7.91 6.05 -7.62
C HIS A 92 -9.10 6.35 -6.72
N ASP A 93 -8.88 7.16 -5.68
CA ASP A 93 -9.87 7.40 -4.63
C ASP A 93 -9.65 8.77 -4.01
N GLN A 94 -10.72 9.39 -3.56
CA GLN A 94 -10.61 10.64 -2.82
C GLN A 94 -9.89 10.48 -1.49
N LYS A 95 -9.95 9.30 -0.90
CA LYS A 95 -9.26 9.02 0.37
C LYS A 95 -7.75 9.15 0.27
N VAL A 96 -7.18 8.94 -0.91
CA VAL A 96 -5.75 9.20 -1.13
C VAL A 96 -5.45 10.67 -0.81
N GLY A 97 -6.34 11.58 -1.19
CA GLY A 97 -6.20 13.00 -0.94
C GLY A 97 -6.38 13.40 0.53
N GLU A 98 -6.89 12.51 1.36
CA GLU A 98 -6.94 12.74 2.81
C GLU A 98 -5.60 12.46 3.47
N VAL A 99 -4.74 11.69 2.83
CA VAL A 99 -3.42 11.30 3.35
C VAL A 99 -2.31 12.13 2.68
N PHE A 100 -2.39 12.32 1.37
CA PHE A 100 -1.36 12.99 0.57
C PHE A 100 -1.96 14.13 -0.25
N ASP A 101 -1.09 15.06 -0.65
CA ASP A 101 -1.46 16.16 -1.54
C ASP A 101 -1.09 15.83 -2.99
N ALA A 102 -1.80 16.46 -3.92
CA ALA A 102 -1.46 16.35 -5.34
C ALA A 102 -0.01 16.81 -5.57
N GLY A 103 0.73 16.02 -6.33
CA GLY A 103 2.12 16.32 -6.62
C GLY A 103 3.12 15.81 -5.59
N ASP A 104 2.66 15.30 -4.45
CA ASP A 104 3.56 14.72 -3.46
C ASP A 104 4.34 13.56 -4.06
N GLN A 105 5.63 13.54 -3.77
CA GLN A 105 6.46 12.37 -4.06
C GLN A 105 6.27 11.35 -2.94
N ILE A 106 6.02 10.12 -3.33
CA ILE A 106 5.69 9.04 -2.41
C ILE A 106 6.77 7.98 -2.48
N GLU A 107 7.28 7.59 -1.32
CA GLU A 107 8.11 6.40 -1.19
C GLU A 107 7.20 5.20 -1.07
N VAL A 108 7.46 4.18 -1.88
CA VAL A 108 6.72 2.92 -1.86
C VAL A 108 7.64 1.86 -1.27
N GLN A 109 7.21 1.24 -0.20
CA GLN A 109 7.98 0.21 0.49
C GLN A 109 7.24 -1.12 0.37
N TYR A 110 7.93 -2.12 -0.15
CA TYR A 110 7.39 -3.46 -0.40
C TYR A 110 7.97 -4.43 0.63
N PHE A 111 7.09 -5.08 1.39
CA PHE A 111 7.50 -6.02 2.44
C PHE A 111 7.14 -7.45 2.06
N ASP A 112 7.89 -8.41 2.56
CA ASP A 112 7.77 -9.81 2.14
C ASP A 112 6.54 -10.54 2.69
N ASN A 113 5.77 -9.93 3.56
CA ASN A 113 4.59 -10.55 4.17
C ASN A 113 3.26 -10.13 3.53
N GLY A 114 3.29 -9.58 2.33
CA GLY A 114 2.06 -9.14 1.67
C GLY A 114 1.59 -7.76 2.09
N VAL A 115 2.51 -6.87 2.42
CA VAL A 115 2.21 -5.49 2.80
C VAL A 115 3.01 -4.53 1.93
N ILE A 116 2.34 -3.48 1.45
CA ILE A 116 2.98 -2.34 0.78
C ILE A 116 2.62 -1.09 1.57
N ARG A 117 3.60 -0.25 1.84
CA ARG A 117 3.38 1.01 2.54
C ARG A 117 3.74 2.18 1.65
N PHE A 118 2.86 3.17 1.61
CA PHE A 118 3.11 4.45 0.95
C PHE A 118 3.29 5.53 2.01
N ARG A 119 4.30 6.36 1.84
CA ARG A 119 4.52 7.53 2.69
C ARG A 119 5.20 8.63 1.88
N ARG A 120 5.09 9.89 2.33
CA ARG A 120 5.78 10.97 1.64
C ARG A 120 7.28 10.72 1.64
N ALA A 121 7.89 10.93 0.48
CA ALA A 121 9.35 10.93 0.38
C ALA A 121 9.88 12.22 1.00
N ILE A 122 10.94 12.10 1.75
CA ILE A 122 11.58 13.24 2.42
C ILE A 122 12.74 13.74 1.60
#